data_a4edd023e624a75101bd83f87d1937e8
#
_entry.id   a4edd023e624a75101bd83f87d1937e8
#
_cell.length_a   1.000
_cell.length_b   1.000
_cell.length_c   1.000
_cell.angle_alpha   90.00
_cell.angle_beta   90.00
_cell.angle_gamma   90.00
#
_symmetry.space_group_name_H-M   'P 1'
#
loop_
_entity.id
_entity.type
_entity.pdbx_description
1 polymer ?
#
loop_
_entity_poly.entity_id
_entity_poly.type
_entity_poly.pdbx_seq_one_letter_code
_entity_poly.pdbx_strand_id
1 'polypeptide(L)'
;MKIIIYQAIMIVTLVLLCSKIAEAQAVKDLAKVGFSGEQTVDKAGSIGTEWFAEAKFGMFIHWGLYAVTEGEWKGKQVPYIGEWIMHEEKIPVAEYSKLAQRFNPVHFNAREWVRLAEAAGMTYIVFTAKHHEGFAMYHSKVDPYNIVDATPFKRDVLAELAKACRGTKVKLCVYYSHCVDWNEPHGGNLPTDIKPNYGNDPNYVENTWGN
;
A
#
# COMPACT_ATOMS: atom_id res chain seq x y z
N MET A 1 25.77 -35.18 30.15
CA MET A 1 25.51 -34.94 28.75
C MET A 1 24.10 -35.33 28.28
N LYS A 2 23.59 -36.52 28.59
CA LYS A 2 22.22 -36.94 28.19
C LYS A 2 21.08 -36.07 28.76
N ILE A 3 21.18 -35.62 30.00
CA ILE A 3 20.14 -34.80 30.65
C ILE A 3 19.98 -33.43 29.97
N ILE A 4 21.07 -32.79 29.56
CA ILE A 4 21.05 -31.48 28.88
C ILE A 4 20.37 -31.57 27.48
N ILE A 5 20.59 -32.69 26.80
CA ILE A 5 19.96 -32.93 25.47
C ILE A 5 18.45 -33.11 25.62
N TYR A 6 17.98 -33.84 26.65
CA TYR A 6 16.55 -33.99 26.91
C TYR A 6 15.87 -32.69 27.28
N GLN A 7 16.53 -31.84 28.07
CA GLN A 7 15.99 -30.52 28.44
C GLN A 7 15.92 -29.60 27.20
N ALA A 8 16.93 -29.59 26.32
CA ALA A 8 16.92 -28.82 25.13
C ALA A 8 15.80 -29.25 24.14
N ILE A 9 15.61 -30.57 23.97
CA ILE A 9 14.54 -31.12 23.14
C ILE A 9 13.18 -30.75 23.71
N MET A 10 12.98 -30.83 25.03
CA MET A 10 11.73 -30.48 25.67
C MET A 10 11.39 -29.00 25.52
N ILE A 11 12.38 -28.10 25.62
CA ILE A 11 12.19 -26.65 25.42
C ILE A 11 11.81 -26.34 23.97
N VAL A 12 12.51 -26.95 22.97
CA VAL A 12 12.18 -26.75 21.55
C VAL A 12 10.78 -27.25 21.24
N THR A 13 10.38 -28.40 21.77
CA THR A 13 9.04 -28.95 21.56
C THR A 13 7.96 -28.06 22.20
N LEU A 14 8.23 -27.48 23.38
CA LEU A 14 7.32 -26.58 24.06
C LEU A 14 7.15 -25.25 23.30
N VAL A 15 8.22 -24.69 22.76
CA VAL A 15 8.19 -23.48 21.94
C VAL A 15 7.40 -23.71 20.65
N LEU A 16 7.60 -24.83 19.96
CA LEU A 16 6.84 -25.21 18.77
C LEU A 16 5.35 -25.45 19.08
N LEU A 17 5.03 -26.00 20.25
CA LEU A 17 3.65 -26.19 20.67
C LEU A 17 2.97 -24.86 21.00
N CYS A 18 3.66 -23.94 21.67
CA CYS A 18 3.16 -22.60 21.98
C CYS A 18 2.92 -21.77 20.71
N SER A 19 3.79 -21.88 19.70
CA SER A 19 3.59 -21.18 18.43
C SER A 19 2.34 -21.66 17.68
N LYS A 20 2.11 -22.97 17.63
CA LYS A 20 0.91 -23.55 17.02
C LYS A 20 -0.37 -23.21 17.78
N ILE A 21 -0.31 -23.12 19.09
CA ILE A 21 -1.47 -22.72 19.92
C ILE A 21 -1.78 -21.23 19.67
N ALA A 22 -0.76 -20.37 19.56
CA ALA A 22 -0.93 -18.94 19.25
C ALA A 22 -1.52 -18.72 17.85
N GLU A 23 -1.05 -19.48 16.84
CA GLU A 23 -1.64 -19.46 15.48
C GLU A 23 -3.11 -19.91 15.50
N ALA A 24 -3.42 -21.00 16.19
CA ALA A 24 -4.78 -21.51 16.30
C ALA A 24 -5.71 -20.53 17.04
N GLN A 25 -5.21 -19.80 18.02
CA GLN A 25 -5.97 -18.78 18.73
C GLN A 25 -6.20 -17.54 17.85
N ALA A 26 -5.17 -17.09 17.14
CA ALA A 26 -5.28 -15.97 16.18
C ALA A 26 -6.32 -16.27 15.10
N VAL A 27 -6.34 -17.48 14.56
CA VAL A 27 -7.35 -17.92 13.57
C VAL A 27 -8.76 -17.90 14.17
N LYS A 28 -8.95 -18.35 15.42
CA LYS A 28 -10.24 -18.30 16.10
C LYS A 28 -10.72 -16.88 16.39
N ASP A 29 -9.80 -15.98 16.70
CA ASP A 29 -10.12 -14.57 16.96
C ASP A 29 -10.47 -13.83 15.67
N LEU A 30 -9.80 -14.15 14.57
CA LEU A 30 -10.17 -13.69 13.21
C LEU A 30 -11.56 -14.18 12.78
N ALA A 31 -11.93 -15.42 13.11
CA ALA A 31 -13.26 -15.95 12.85
C ALA A 31 -14.35 -15.22 13.65
N LYS A 32 -14.07 -14.75 14.87
CA LYS A 32 -15.01 -13.96 15.69
C LYS A 32 -15.30 -12.56 15.13
N VAL A 33 -14.39 -11.99 14.37
CA VAL A 33 -14.59 -10.69 13.67
C VAL A 33 -15.18 -10.87 12.27
N GLY A 34 -15.74 -12.04 11.95
CA GLY A 34 -16.39 -12.30 10.66
C GLY A 34 -15.41 -12.58 9.52
N PHE A 35 -14.11 -12.72 9.82
CA PHE A 35 -13.13 -13.23 8.88
C PHE A 35 -13.17 -14.77 8.93
N SER A 36 -14.15 -15.38 8.29
CA SER A 36 -14.10 -16.81 8.01
C SER A 36 -13.02 -17.01 6.94
N GLY A 37 -11.93 -17.68 7.28
CA GLY A 37 -10.88 -18.04 6.33
C GLY A 37 -11.28 -19.08 5.29
N GLU A 38 -12.55 -19.45 5.22
CA GLU A 38 -13.22 -20.11 4.13
C GLU A 38 -13.99 -19.07 3.31
N GLN A 39 -13.28 -18.26 2.57
CA GLN A 39 -13.84 -17.83 1.30
C GLN A 39 -13.89 -19.10 0.44
N THR A 40 -15.04 -19.74 0.41
CA THR A 40 -15.42 -20.58 -0.71
C THR A 40 -15.44 -19.67 -1.94
N VAL A 41 -14.29 -19.58 -2.60
CA VAL A 41 -14.18 -18.92 -3.89
C VAL A 41 -15.09 -19.75 -4.79
N ASP A 42 -16.27 -19.23 -5.10
CA ASP A 42 -17.14 -19.83 -6.08
C ASP A 42 -16.30 -20.15 -7.31
N LYS A 43 -16.35 -21.40 -7.77
CA LYS A 43 -15.60 -21.89 -8.93
C LYS A 43 -15.84 -21.09 -10.21
N ALA A 44 -16.78 -20.18 -10.21
CA ALA A 44 -17.10 -19.27 -11.32
C ALA A 44 -16.33 -17.94 -11.26
N GLY A 45 -15.67 -17.58 -10.14
CA GLY A 45 -14.99 -16.28 -9.97
C GLY A 45 -13.46 -16.32 -10.02
N SER A 46 -12.85 -17.50 -10.07
CA SER A 46 -11.38 -17.63 -9.95
C SER A 46 -10.62 -17.55 -11.28
N ILE A 47 -11.23 -17.03 -12.33
CA ILE A 47 -10.54 -16.87 -13.61
C ILE A 47 -9.39 -15.87 -13.43
N GLY A 48 -8.20 -16.38 -13.17
CA GLY A 48 -6.96 -15.67 -13.28
C GLY A 48 -6.23 -15.31 -11.98
N THR A 49 -6.61 -15.85 -10.82
CA THR A 49 -5.90 -15.58 -9.55
C THR A 49 -5.01 -16.73 -9.06
N GLU A 50 -5.10 -17.90 -9.64
CA GLU A 50 -4.28 -19.07 -9.27
C GLU A 50 -2.78 -18.75 -9.37
N TRP A 51 -2.39 -17.99 -10.38
CA TRP A 51 -1.01 -17.55 -10.55
C TRP A 51 -0.46 -16.80 -9.32
N PHE A 52 -1.31 -16.07 -8.58
CA PHE A 52 -0.88 -15.29 -7.42
C PHE A 52 -0.50 -16.20 -6.25
N ALA A 53 -1.24 -17.30 -6.05
CA ALA A 53 -0.90 -18.30 -5.05
C ALA A 53 0.46 -18.96 -5.32
N GLU A 54 0.86 -19.05 -6.60
CA GLU A 54 2.14 -19.63 -7.03
C GLU A 54 3.27 -18.59 -7.10
N ALA A 55 2.93 -17.30 -7.22
CA ALA A 55 3.89 -16.23 -7.47
C ALA A 55 4.90 -16.02 -6.34
N LYS A 56 4.52 -16.22 -5.08
CA LYS A 56 5.36 -16.21 -3.87
C LYS A 56 6.15 -14.92 -3.61
N PHE A 57 6.79 -14.32 -4.62
CA PHE A 57 7.72 -13.23 -4.46
C PHE A 57 7.47 -12.12 -5.48
N GLY A 58 7.28 -10.90 -4.99
CA GLY A 58 6.99 -9.72 -5.80
C GLY A 58 7.56 -8.45 -5.21
N MET A 59 7.53 -7.38 -6.00
CA MET A 59 7.95 -6.04 -5.62
C MET A 59 6.70 -5.20 -5.32
N PHE A 60 6.63 -4.59 -4.14
CA PHE A 60 5.61 -3.59 -3.83
C PHE A 60 6.26 -2.20 -3.86
N ILE A 61 5.73 -1.29 -4.66
CA ILE A 61 6.26 0.06 -4.83
C ILE A 61 5.22 1.06 -4.32
N HIS A 62 5.53 1.72 -3.18
CA HIS A 62 4.81 2.88 -2.70
C HIS A 62 5.48 4.13 -3.29
N TRP A 63 4.75 4.85 -4.12
CA TRP A 63 5.25 6.05 -4.75
C TRP A 63 4.13 7.01 -5.10
N GLY A 64 4.25 8.25 -4.67
CA GLY A 64 3.28 9.32 -4.83
C GLY A 64 3.90 10.67 -4.43
N LEU A 65 3.09 11.69 -4.22
CA LEU A 65 3.58 13.03 -3.84
C LEU A 65 4.33 13.03 -2.52
N TYR A 66 4.02 12.11 -1.61
CA TYR A 66 4.73 11.93 -0.34
C TYR A 66 6.24 11.66 -0.52
N ALA A 67 6.67 11.14 -1.66
CA ALA A 67 8.09 10.95 -1.94
C ALA A 67 8.86 12.28 -2.06
N VAL A 68 8.16 13.39 -2.39
CA VAL A 68 8.78 14.73 -2.49
C VAL A 68 9.19 15.28 -1.14
N THR A 69 8.57 14.80 -0.07
CA THR A 69 8.85 15.28 1.29
C THR A 69 10.10 14.67 1.89
N GLU A 70 10.57 13.51 1.36
CA GLU A 70 11.73 12.78 1.86
C GLU A 70 11.65 12.46 3.37
N GLY A 71 10.42 12.31 3.90
CA GLY A 71 10.18 12.07 5.33
C GLY A 71 10.32 13.30 6.20
N GLU A 72 10.27 14.50 5.62
CA GLU A 72 10.36 15.76 6.35
C GLU A 72 9.18 16.68 6.03
N TRP A 73 8.69 17.39 7.01
CA TRP A 73 7.68 18.43 6.83
C TRP A 73 8.02 19.68 7.63
N LYS A 74 8.11 20.84 6.95
CA LYS A 74 8.43 22.15 7.56
C LYS A 74 9.70 22.13 8.42
N GLY A 75 10.75 21.44 7.96
CA GLY A 75 12.03 21.35 8.64
C GLY A 75 12.07 20.36 9.82
N LYS A 76 11.05 19.48 9.94
CA LYS A 76 10.99 18.44 10.96
C LYS A 76 10.90 17.08 10.32
N GLN A 77 11.76 16.15 10.78
CA GLN A 77 11.63 14.74 10.43
C GLN A 77 10.33 14.18 10.99
N VAL A 78 9.59 13.44 10.16
CA VAL A 78 8.38 12.75 10.57
C VAL A 78 8.71 11.32 11.00
N PRO A 79 8.25 10.85 12.17
CA PRO A 79 8.65 9.56 12.75
C PRO A 79 7.81 8.38 12.25
N TYR A 80 7.13 8.49 11.12
CA TYR A 80 6.23 7.47 10.57
C TYR A 80 6.46 7.30 9.07
N ILE A 81 5.67 6.41 8.45
CA ILE A 81 5.79 6.08 7.02
C ILE A 81 5.34 7.25 6.14
N GLY A 82 6.10 7.49 5.06
CA GLY A 82 5.96 8.70 4.24
C GLY A 82 4.60 8.87 3.58
N GLU A 83 3.95 7.79 3.16
CA GLU A 83 2.63 7.82 2.52
C GLU A 83 1.49 8.28 3.44
N TRP A 84 1.74 8.35 4.76
CA TRP A 84 0.80 8.88 5.74
C TRP A 84 1.09 10.32 6.16
N ILE A 85 2.14 10.94 5.66
CA ILE A 85 2.59 12.27 6.08
C ILE A 85 1.49 13.34 6.00
N MET A 86 0.64 13.29 4.95
CA MET A 86 -0.46 14.23 4.79
C MET A 86 -1.44 14.15 5.96
N HIS A 87 -1.79 12.93 6.38
CA HIS A 87 -2.72 12.67 7.48
C HIS A 87 -2.10 13.00 8.84
N GLU A 88 -0.92 12.47 9.12
CA GLU A 88 -0.28 12.58 10.44
C GLU A 88 0.11 14.04 10.76
N GLU A 89 0.61 14.77 9.77
CA GLU A 89 0.94 16.20 9.92
C GLU A 89 -0.27 17.12 9.68
N LYS A 90 -1.46 16.54 9.40
CA LYS A 90 -2.70 17.29 9.13
C LYS A 90 -2.49 18.38 8.08
N ILE A 91 -1.84 18.00 6.97
CA ILE A 91 -1.48 18.95 5.93
C ILE A 91 -2.73 19.26 5.08
N PRO A 92 -3.15 20.52 4.99
CA PRO A 92 -4.30 20.89 4.16
C PRO A 92 -4.10 20.50 2.70
N VAL A 93 -5.15 20.02 2.03
CA VAL A 93 -5.11 19.64 0.60
C VAL A 93 -4.52 20.77 -0.25
N ALA A 94 -4.92 22.01 -0.01
CA ALA A 94 -4.42 23.19 -0.73
C ALA A 94 -2.90 23.42 -0.55
N GLU A 95 -2.29 22.90 0.52
CA GLU A 95 -0.85 22.95 0.74
C GLU A 95 -0.17 21.72 0.18
N TYR A 96 -0.72 20.53 0.44
CA TYR A 96 -0.15 19.26 0.00
C TYR A 96 -0.15 19.13 -1.53
N SER A 97 -1.21 19.53 -2.19
CA SER A 97 -1.32 19.46 -3.65
C SER A 97 -0.24 20.25 -4.40
N LYS A 98 0.36 21.26 -3.76
CA LYS A 98 1.49 22.02 -4.33
C LYS A 98 2.74 21.16 -4.54
N LEU A 99 2.86 20.02 -3.84
CA LEU A 99 3.93 19.08 -4.06
C LEU A 99 3.97 18.55 -5.50
N ALA A 100 2.82 18.49 -6.17
CA ALA A 100 2.73 18.07 -7.56
C ALA A 100 3.63 18.93 -8.48
N GLN A 101 3.79 20.23 -8.20
CA GLN A 101 4.65 21.11 -8.99
C GLN A 101 6.16 20.79 -8.81
N ARG A 102 6.51 20.08 -7.76
CA ARG A 102 7.88 19.63 -7.47
C ARG A 102 8.12 18.18 -7.91
N PHE A 103 7.05 17.43 -8.19
CA PHE A 103 7.13 16.02 -8.55
C PHE A 103 7.57 15.88 -10.01
N ASN A 104 8.87 15.76 -10.24
CA ASN A 104 9.46 15.67 -11.58
C ASN A 104 10.52 14.55 -11.68
N PRO A 105 10.11 13.28 -11.64
CA PRO A 105 11.03 12.13 -11.60
C PRO A 105 11.62 11.82 -12.99
N VAL A 106 12.42 12.71 -13.54
CA VAL A 106 12.99 12.62 -14.90
C VAL A 106 13.80 11.34 -15.15
N HIS A 107 14.33 10.73 -14.10
CA HIS A 107 15.11 9.49 -14.18
C HIS A 107 14.26 8.23 -14.11
N PHE A 108 12.94 8.34 -14.00
CA PHE A 108 12.06 7.17 -14.00
C PHE A 108 12.20 6.38 -15.30
N ASN A 109 12.46 5.08 -15.17
CA ASN A 109 12.58 4.15 -16.29
C ASN A 109 11.86 2.83 -15.96
N ALA A 110 10.67 2.66 -16.49
CA ALA A 110 9.84 1.50 -16.25
C ALA A 110 10.50 0.17 -16.65
N ARG A 111 11.29 0.18 -17.74
CA ARG A 111 11.98 -1.04 -18.20
C ARG A 111 13.07 -1.48 -17.22
N GLU A 112 13.77 -0.54 -16.60
CA GLU A 112 14.79 -0.87 -15.59
C GLU A 112 14.15 -1.46 -14.35
N TRP A 113 13.02 -0.93 -13.90
CA TRP A 113 12.29 -1.47 -12.76
C TRP A 113 11.83 -2.90 -13.01
N VAL A 114 11.25 -3.16 -14.19
CA VAL A 114 10.82 -4.52 -14.56
C VAL A 114 12.02 -5.46 -14.67
N ARG A 115 13.12 -5.02 -15.31
CA ARG A 115 14.35 -5.81 -15.41
C ARG A 115 14.94 -6.12 -14.03
N LEU A 116 14.90 -5.18 -13.09
CA LEU A 116 15.35 -5.39 -11.72
C LEU A 116 14.49 -6.46 -11.02
N ALA A 117 13.16 -6.38 -11.17
CA ALA A 117 12.26 -7.38 -10.64
C ALA A 117 12.55 -8.78 -11.21
N GLU A 118 12.71 -8.90 -12.52
CA GLU A 118 13.07 -10.18 -13.16
C GLU A 118 14.40 -10.71 -12.68
N ALA A 119 15.43 -9.85 -12.60
CA ALA A 119 16.76 -10.24 -12.15
C ALA A 119 16.79 -10.71 -10.68
N ALA A 120 15.89 -10.16 -9.85
CA ALA A 120 15.69 -10.57 -8.47
C ALA A 120 14.82 -11.83 -8.31
N GLY A 121 14.29 -12.39 -9.40
CA GLY A 121 13.38 -13.54 -9.36
C GLY A 121 11.95 -13.22 -8.94
N MET A 122 11.56 -11.94 -8.99
CA MET A 122 10.19 -11.51 -8.71
C MET A 122 9.27 -11.80 -9.89
N THR A 123 8.04 -12.18 -9.61
CA THR A 123 7.05 -12.58 -10.61
C THR A 123 5.93 -11.57 -10.80
N TYR A 124 5.85 -10.56 -9.93
CA TYR A 124 4.91 -9.46 -10.05
C TYR A 124 5.44 -8.17 -9.42
N ILE A 125 4.87 -7.06 -9.85
CA ILE A 125 5.03 -5.73 -9.26
C ILE A 125 3.65 -5.25 -8.84
N VAL A 126 3.50 -4.80 -7.58
CA VAL A 126 2.33 -4.03 -7.12
C VAL A 126 2.75 -2.56 -7.09
N PHE A 127 2.06 -1.73 -7.84
CA PHE A 127 2.33 -0.31 -7.91
C PHE A 127 1.17 0.50 -7.31
N THR A 128 1.46 1.48 -6.46
CA THR A 128 0.44 2.40 -5.94
C THR A 128 -0.04 3.34 -7.03
N ALA A 129 -1.07 2.92 -7.77
CA ALA A 129 -1.67 3.75 -8.81
C ALA A 129 -2.38 4.99 -8.23
N LYS A 130 -2.98 4.86 -7.04
CA LYS A 130 -3.49 5.94 -6.21
C LYS A 130 -3.40 5.53 -4.74
N HIS A 131 -2.75 6.33 -3.90
CA HIS A 131 -2.72 6.14 -2.46
C HIS A 131 -3.76 7.05 -1.78
N HIS A 132 -3.83 7.05 -0.45
CA HIS A 132 -4.81 7.79 0.36
C HIS A 132 -4.80 9.30 0.12
N GLU A 133 -3.71 9.87 -0.35
CA GLU A 133 -3.58 11.29 -0.71
C GLU A 133 -4.43 11.73 -1.92
N GLY A 134 -5.05 10.76 -2.59
CA GLY A 134 -5.90 10.99 -3.75
C GLY A 134 -5.16 11.21 -5.08
N PHE A 135 -3.84 11.36 -5.07
CA PHE A 135 -3.06 11.63 -6.26
C PHE A 135 -2.91 10.41 -7.17
N ALA A 136 -3.34 10.54 -8.42
CA ALA A 136 -3.26 9.46 -9.40
C ALA A 136 -1.91 9.43 -10.13
N MET A 137 -1.19 8.31 -10.05
CA MET A 137 0.08 8.07 -10.73
C MET A 137 -0.09 7.61 -12.19
N TYR A 138 -1.25 7.90 -12.76
CA TYR A 138 -1.62 7.64 -14.16
C TYR A 138 -2.48 8.79 -14.69
N HIS A 139 -2.66 8.87 -16.01
CA HIS A 139 -3.51 9.88 -16.64
C HIS A 139 -4.99 9.58 -16.39
N SER A 140 -5.52 10.13 -15.32
CA SER A 140 -6.95 10.04 -15.00
C SER A 140 -7.76 10.95 -15.95
N LYS A 141 -8.90 10.42 -16.41
CA LYS A 141 -9.88 11.22 -17.20
C LYS A 141 -10.96 11.84 -16.32
N VAL A 142 -10.96 11.51 -15.04
CA VAL A 142 -11.98 11.92 -14.07
C VAL A 142 -11.53 13.14 -13.28
N ASP A 143 -10.23 13.16 -12.89
CA ASP A 143 -9.67 14.17 -12.04
C ASP A 143 -8.31 14.64 -12.59
N PRO A 144 -8.07 15.96 -12.74
CA PRO A 144 -6.78 16.52 -13.12
C PRO A 144 -5.70 16.39 -12.02
N TYR A 145 -6.06 15.97 -10.80
CA TYR A 145 -5.09 15.70 -9.73
C TYR A 145 -4.35 14.39 -9.99
N ASN A 146 -3.55 14.41 -11.04
CA ASN A 146 -2.79 13.26 -11.52
C ASN A 146 -1.41 13.66 -12.06
N ILE A 147 -0.54 12.65 -12.20
CA ILE A 147 0.88 12.83 -12.57
C ILE A 147 1.06 13.51 -13.95
N VAL A 148 0.12 13.32 -14.87
CA VAL A 148 0.24 13.91 -16.23
C VAL A 148 -0.21 15.35 -16.24
N ASP A 149 -1.34 15.67 -15.59
CA ASP A 149 -1.93 16.99 -15.68
C ASP A 149 -1.33 17.96 -14.64
N ALA A 150 -1.09 17.49 -13.42
CA ALA A 150 -0.69 18.34 -12.30
C ALA A 150 0.82 18.52 -12.12
N THR A 151 1.67 17.72 -12.79
CA THR A 151 3.13 17.76 -12.59
C THR A 151 3.89 18.27 -13.81
N PRO A 152 5.12 18.76 -13.66
CA PRO A 152 6.01 19.05 -14.79
C PRO A 152 6.47 17.79 -15.53
N PHE A 153 6.36 16.60 -14.93
CA PHE A 153 6.81 15.34 -15.50
C PHE A 153 6.02 14.91 -16.74
N LYS A 154 4.71 15.13 -16.77
CA LYS A 154 3.84 14.93 -17.94
C LYS A 154 3.85 13.52 -18.54
N ARG A 155 4.22 12.50 -17.78
CA ARG A 155 4.27 11.09 -18.24
C ARG A 155 3.37 10.21 -17.38
N ASP A 156 2.76 9.22 -18.01
CA ASP A 156 1.90 8.23 -17.34
C ASP A 156 2.73 7.02 -16.90
N VAL A 157 3.09 7.02 -15.61
CA VAL A 157 3.93 5.98 -15.00
C VAL A 157 3.28 4.61 -15.09
N LEU A 158 1.97 4.53 -14.80
CA LEU A 158 1.26 3.25 -14.82
C LEU A 158 1.19 2.66 -16.24
N ALA A 159 0.92 3.49 -17.24
CA ALA A 159 0.91 3.07 -18.64
C ALA A 159 2.30 2.60 -19.10
N GLU A 160 3.36 3.30 -18.68
CA GLU A 160 4.74 2.90 -19.00
C GLU A 160 5.13 1.57 -18.33
N LEU A 161 4.76 1.36 -17.06
CA LEU A 161 4.97 0.07 -16.37
C LEU A 161 4.19 -1.05 -17.05
N ALA A 162 2.92 -0.80 -17.40
CA ALA A 162 2.10 -1.77 -18.12
C ALA A 162 2.72 -2.15 -19.47
N LYS A 163 3.29 -1.17 -20.19
CA LYS A 163 4.01 -1.43 -21.44
C LYS A 163 5.29 -2.22 -21.21
N ALA A 164 6.04 -1.90 -20.15
CA ALA A 164 7.31 -2.55 -19.83
C ALA A 164 7.14 -4.02 -19.41
N CYS A 165 6.05 -4.34 -18.71
CA CYS A 165 5.75 -5.73 -18.29
C CYS A 165 5.31 -6.63 -19.46
N ARG A 166 4.86 -6.07 -20.59
CA ARG A 166 4.41 -6.90 -21.73
C ARG A 166 5.53 -7.75 -22.28
N GLY A 167 5.27 -9.06 -22.41
CA GLY A 167 6.23 -10.02 -22.93
C GLY A 167 7.27 -10.48 -21.90
N THR A 168 7.19 -10.01 -20.65
CA THR A 168 8.02 -10.48 -19.54
C THR A 168 7.27 -11.48 -18.66
N LYS A 169 7.96 -12.08 -17.69
CA LYS A 169 7.33 -12.95 -16.68
C LYS A 169 6.71 -12.14 -15.52
N VAL A 170 6.99 -10.85 -15.43
CA VAL A 170 6.53 -9.98 -14.36
C VAL A 170 5.11 -9.48 -14.66
N LYS A 171 4.16 -9.79 -13.80
CA LYS A 171 2.80 -9.26 -13.88
C LYS A 171 2.73 -7.91 -13.17
N LEU A 172 2.04 -6.95 -13.79
CA LEU A 172 1.72 -5.69 -13.13
C LEU A 172 0.40 -5.81 -12.38
N CYS A 173 0.45 -5.53 -11.09
CA CYS A 173 -0.69 -5.37 -10.20
C CYS A 173 -0.75 -3.92 -9.73
N VAL A 174 -1.92 -3.46 -9.34
CA VAL A 174 -2.11 -2.11 -8.83
C VAL A 174 -2.67 -2.12 -7.42
N TYR A 175 -2.13 -1.26 -6.58
CA TYR A 175 -2.80 -0.82 -5.38
C TYR A 175 -3.59 0.44 -5.70
N TYR A 176 -4.83 0.47 -5.30
CA TYR A 176 -5.71 1.61 -5.47
C TYR A 176 -6.46 1.88 -4.17
N SER A 177 -6.22 3.03 -3.55
CA SER A 177 -6.97 3.45 -2.39
C SER A 177 -8.40 3.77 -2.81
N HIS A 178 -9.33 2.92 -2.40
CA HIS A 178 -10.71 3.01 -2.83
C HIS A 178 -11.58 3.74 -1.81
N CYS A 179 -11.48 3.36 -0.54
CA CYS A 179 -12.35 3.90 0.53
C CYS A 179 -11.74 5.11 1.23
N VAL A 180 -10.41 5.26 1.18
CA VAL A 180 -9.70 6.37 1.81
C VAL A 180 -9.14 7.27 0.73
N ASP A 181 -9.58 8.52 0.72
CA ASP A 181 -9.13 9.55 -0.20
C ASP A 181 -9.16 10.90 0.52
N TRP A 182 -7.99 11.34 0.93
CA TRP A 182 -7.87 12.58 1.72
C TRP A 182 -8.03 13.85 0.86
N ASN A 183 -8.05 13.72 -0.46
CA ASN A 183 -8.32 14.83 -1.37
C ASN A 183 -9.82 15.07 -1.53
N GLU A 184 -10.65 14.06 -1.25
CA GLU A 184 -12.09 14.15 -1.38
C GLU A 184 -12.75 14.55 -0.06
N PRO A 185 -13.69 15.51 -0.04
CA PRO A 185 -14.32 16.01 1.18
C PRO A 185 -14.96 14.93 2.07
N HIS A 186 -15.38 13.82 1.45
CA HIS A 186 -16.07 12.72 2.15
C HIS A 186 -15.30 11.41 2.10
N GLY A 187 -14.06 11.41 1.65
CA GLY A 187 -13.24 10.22 1.38
C GLY A 187 -12.24 9.85 2.47
N GLY A 188 -12.33 10.41 3.68
CA GLY A 188 -11.28 10.29 4.68
C GLY A 188 -11.41 9.18 5.72
N ASN A 189 -12.57 8.56 5.85
CA ASN A 189 -12.86 7.66 6.96
C ASN A 189 -12.75 6.20 6.55
N LEU A 190 -11.95 5.43 7.30
CA LEU A 190 -12.00 3.98 7.21
C LEU A 190 -13.30 3.49 7.88
N PRO A 191 -14.03 2.54 7.27
CA PRO A 191 -15.22 1.94 7.89
C PRO A 191 -14.93 1.25 9.23
N THR A 192 -13.67 0.92 9.47
CA THR A 192 -13.15 0.30 10.70
C THR A 192 -12.67 1.31 11.73
N ASP A 193 -12.65 2.59 11.43
CA ASP A 193 -12.35 3.64 12.39
C ASP A 193 -13.54 3.80 13.35
N ILE A 194 -13.80 2.70 14.02
CA ILE A 194 -14.87 2.61 14.99
C ILE A 194 -14.55 3.47 16.20
N LYS A 195 -13.27 3.82 16.42
CA LYS A 195 -12.87 4.79 17.46
C LYS A 195 -11.39 5.15 17.39
N PRO A 196 -11.07 6.42 17.44
CA PRO A 196 -12.06 7.46 17.25
C PRO A 196 -12.51 7.42 15.80
N ASN A 197 -13.78 7.31 15.57
CA ASN A 197 -14.32 7.79 14.34
C ASN A 197 -13.74 9.19 14.18
N TYR A 198 -12.93 9.43 13.18
CA TYR A 198 -12.35 10.76 12.94
C TYR A 198 -13.42 11.83 12.90
N GLY A 199 -14.64 11.50 12.45
CA GLY A 199 -15.79 12.38 12.53
C GLY A 199 -16.32 12.65 13.94
N ASN A 200 -15.84 11.95 14.99
CA ASN A 200 -16.19 12.18 16.39
C ASN A 200 -15.01 12.72 17.21
N ASP A 201 -13.83 12.88 16.63
CA ASP A 201 -12.78 13.67 17.24
C ASP A 201 -13.20 15.14 17.16
N PRO A 202 -13.44 15.84 18.28
CA PRO A 202 -13.79 17.26 18.25
C PRO A 202 -12.68 18.13 17.65
N ASN A 203 -11.47 17.58 17.47
CA ASN A 203 -10.36 18.22 16.77
C ASN A 203 -10.23 17.72 15.33
N TYR A 204 -10.97 16.68 14.95
CA TYR A 204 -11.08 16.24 13.59
C TYR A 204 -12.15 17.06 12.89
N VAL A 205 -11.73 18.04 12.25
CA VAL A 205 -12.56 18.81 11.35
C VAL A 205 -12.56 18.02 10.04
N GLU A 206 -13.72 17.50 9.69
CA GLU A 206 -14.02 16.70 8.49
C GLU A 206 -13.23 17.20 7.28
N ASN A 207 -12.17 16.52 6.87
CA ASN A 207 -11.28 16.93 5.78
C ASN A 207 -11.09 18.46 5.64
N THR A 208 -11.21 19.23 6.69
CA THR A 208 -11.00 20.69 6.60
C THR A 208 -9.53 21.02 6.45
N TRP A 209 -8.64 20.09 6.81
CA TRP A 209 -7.31 20.09 6.25
C TRP A 209 -7.37 19.71 4.76
N GLY A 210 -8.52 19.24 4.26
CA GLY A 210 -8.88 18.95 2.88
C GLY A 210 -9.62 20.06 2.13
N ASN A 211 -10.13 21.08 2.80
CA ASN A 211 -10.84 22.20 2.16
C ASN A 211 -10.20 23.54 2.51
#